data_4a006e87adbabcd30a9e096eb669d29a
#
_entry.id   4a006e87adbabcd30a9e096eb669d29a
#
_cell.length_a   1.000
_cell.length_b   1.000
_cell.length_c   1.000
_cell.angle_alpha   90.00
_cell.angle_beta   90.00
_cell.angle_gamma   90.00
#
_symmetry.space_group_name_H-M   'P 1'
#
loop_
_entity.id
_entity.type
_entity.pdbx_description
1 polymer ?
#
loop_
_entity_poly.entity_id
_entity_poly.type
_entity_poly.pdbx_seq_one_letter_code
_entity_poly.pdbx_strand_id
1 'polypeptide(L)'
;MDLMEEKPLAAVSVTDLCNLADVNRSTFYSYYNDTIELLKEIENDVIEKIPVADAKGRRIDLDQSLIEDFTLFFGYVRKHARDFNILLQTGDVHFSERLMEAVMQRFPKPGQEAAYPLLTRWGYIYATSGVIGLIREWISGGFPLEDRAFAELVLQMSFSANDAPLLQAADAK
;
A
#
# COMPACT_ATOMS: atom_id res chain seq x y z
N MET A 1 -11.97 11.69 5.90
CA MET A 1 -11.89 10.37 6.56
C MET A 1 -13.10 10.14 7.49
N ASP A 2 -13.48 11.09 8.39
CA ASP A 2 -14.58 10.89 9.37
C ASP A 2 -15.90 10.45 8.74
N LEU A 3 -16.33 11.10 7.65
CA LEU A 3 -17.56 10.72 6.93
C LEU A 3 -17.52 9.31 6.33
N MET A 4 -16.33 8.81 6.00
CA MET A 4 -16.17 7.47 5.44
C MET A 4 -16.19 6.35 6.51
N GLU A 5 -16.06 6.68 7.78
CA GLU A 5 -16.34 5.75 8.88
C GLU A 5 -17.85 5.55 9.10
N GLU A 6 -18.64 6.59 8.80
CA GLU A 6 -20.09 6.56 9.04
C GLU A 6 -20.86 6.00 7.83
N LYS A 7 -20.38 6.23 6.62
CA LYS A 7 -21.06 5.85 5.39
C LYS A 7 -20.09 5.59 4.22
N PRO A 8 -20.49 4.74 3.26
CA PRO A 8 -19.66 4.45 2.10
C PRO A 8 -19.39 5.72 1.28
N LEU A 9 -18.24 5.80 0.61
CA LEU A 9 -17.82 6.94 -0.21
C LEU A 9 -18.92 7.41 -1.19
N ALA A 10 -19.61 6.48 -1.84
CA ALA A 10 -20.67 6.79 -2.79
C ALA A 10 -21.86 7.57 -2.16
N ALA A 11 -22.01 7.53 -0.83
CA ALA A 11 -23.03 8.27 -0.08
C ALA A 11 -22.49 9.58 0.52
N VAL A 12 -21.18 9.87 0.39
CA VAL A 12 -20.59 11.14 0.86
C VAL A 12 -20.80 12.23 -0.18
N SER A 13 -21.59 13.25 0.19
CA SER A 13 -21.85 14.39 -0.68
C SER A 13 -20.92 15.58 -0.42
N VAL A 14 -20.77 16.46 -1.41
CA VAL A 14 -20.06 17.74 -1.22
C VAL A 14 -20.68 18.57 -0.10
N THR A 15 -22.01 18.47 0.08
CA THR A 15 -22.71 19.18 1.16
C THR A 15 -22.28 18.66 2.54
N ASP A 16 -22.13 17.33 2.70
CA ASP A 16 -21.64 16.74 3.95
C ASP A 16 -20.23 17.22 4.28
N LEU A 17 -19.34 17.22 3.27
CA LEU A 17 -17.96 17.68 3.42
C LEU A 17 -17.90 19.17 3.81
N CYS A 18 -18.67 20.02 3.12
CA CYS A 18 -18.71 21.44 3.39
C CYS A 18 -19.25 21.75 4.79
N ASN A 19 -20.28 21.03 5.22
CA ASN A 19 -20.85 21.19 6.56
C ASN A 19 -19.86 20.74 7.65
N LEU A 20 -19.15 19.63 7.43
CA LEU A 20 -18.17 19.12 8.39
C LEU A 20 -16.95 20.05 8.50
N ALA A 21 -16.49 20.60 7.38
CA ALA A 21 -15.31 21.47 7.31
C ALA A 21 -15.61 22.95 7.57
N ASP A 22 -16.89 23.32 7.76
CA ASP A 22 -17.36 24.70 7.89
C ASP A 22 -16.92 25.61 6.72
N VAL A 23 -17.06 25.12 5.49
CA VAL A 23 -16.72 25.83 4.26
C VAL A 23 -17.89 25.95 3.31
N ASN A 24 -17.89 26.99 2.47
CA ASN A 24 -18.90 27.13 1.44
C ASN A 24 -18.66 26.17 0.26
N ARG A 25 -19.75 25.71 -0.38
CA ARG A 25 -19.68 24.88 -1.59
C ARG A 25 -18.89 25.54 -2.72
N SER A 26 -18.95 26.88 -2.86
CA SER A 26 -18.15 27.61 -3.85
C SER A 26 -16.66 27.48 -3.57
N THR A 27 -16.27 27.48 -2.29
CA THR A 27 -14.88 27.24 -1.89
C THR A 27 -14.46 25.81 -2.24
N PHE A 28 -15.29 24.81 -1.97
CA PHE A 28 -14.99 23.44 -2.37
C PHE A 28 -14.75 23.34 -3.88
N TYR A 29 -15.70 23.86 -4.70
CA TYR A 29 -15.60 23.77 -6.16
C TYR A 29 -14.50 24.64 -6.79
N SER A 30 -13.86 25.54 -6.02
CA SER A 30 -12.65 26.24 -6.48
C SER A 30 -11.38 25.37 -6.43
N TYR A 31 -11.43 24.22 -5.70
CA TYR A 31 -10.30 23.29 -5.54
C TYR A 31 -10.57 21.93 -6.14
N TYR A 32 -11.82 21.40 -6.04
CA TYR A 32 -12.18 20.05 -6.43
C TYR A 32 -13.47 20.04 -7.24
N ASN A 33 -13.52 19.21 -8.29
CA ASN A 33 -14.75 19.02 -9.08
C ASN A 33 -15.76 18.15 -8.36
N ASP A 34 -15.30 17.16 -7.59
CA ASP A 34 -16.14 16.21 -6.87
C ASP A 34 -15.43 15.62 -5.64
N THR A 35 -16.12 14.73 -4.93
CA THR A 35 -15.60 14.05 -3.74
C THR A 35 -14.51 13.03 -4.06
N ILE A 36 -14.50 12.49 -5.29
CA ILE A 36 -13.53 11.49 -5.74
C ILE A 36 -12.17 12.17 -5.98
N GLU A 37 -12.17 13.39 -6.54
CA GLU A 37 -10.94 14.16 -6.73
C GLU A 37 -10.26 14.50 -5.39
N LEU A 38 -11.05 14.93 -4.39
CA LEU A 38 -10.56 15.14 -3.03
C LEU A 38 -10.00 13.84 -2.42
N LEU A 39 -10.70 12.70 -2.61
CA LEU A 39 -10.20 11.42 -2.11
C LEU A 39 -8.85 11.06 -2.74
N LYS A 40 -8.71 11.23 -4.05
CA LYS A 40 -7.44 10.97 -4.74
C LYS A 40 -6.29 11.82 -4.21
N GLU A 41 -6.55 13.08 -3.84
CA GLU A 41 -5.54 13.93 -3.21
C GLU A 41 -5.14 13.38 -1.83
N ILE A 42 -6.12 12.97 -1.01
CA ILE A 42 -5.86 12.35 0.30
C ILE A 42 -5.04 11.06 0.14
N GLU A 43 -5.39 10.22 -0.82
CA GLU A 43 -4.66 8.98 -1.14
C GLU A 43 -3.23 9.26 -1.57
N ASN A 44 -3.02 10.26 -2.42
CA ASN A 44 -1.68 10.69 -2.85
C ASN A 44 -0.87 11.20 -1.65
N ASP A 45 -1.46 12.02 -0.81
CA ASP A 45 -0.85 12.54 0.42
C ASP A 45 -0.37 11.41 1.34
N VAL A 46 -1.18 10.35 1.51
CA VAL A 46 -0.81 9.18 2.31
C VAL A 46 0.37 8.44 1.68
N ILE A 47 0.35 8.26 0.36
CA ILE A 47 1.41 7.56 -0.37
C ILE A 47 2.73 8.36 -0.37
N GLU A 48 2.67 9.66 -0.58
CA GLU A 48 3.85 10.53 -0.62
C GLU A 48 4.59 10.60 0.72
N LYS A 49 3.86 10.54 1.82
CA LYS A 49 4.38 10.58 3.19
C LYS A 49 4.95 9.26 3.69
N ILE A 50 4.87 8.18 2.92
CA ILE A 50 5.50 6.90 3.28
C ILE A 50 7.02 7.12 3.42
N PRO A 51 7.62 6.79 4.57
CA PRO A 51 9.05 7.01 4.79
C PRO A 51 9.89 6.16 3.83
N VAL A 52 11.00 6.73 3.38
CA VAL A 52 12.02 6.05 2.57
C VAL A 52 13.27 5.95 3.41
N ALA A 53 13.86 4.77 3.54
CA ALA A 53 15.16 4.66 4.17
C ALA A 53 16.21 5.42 3.34
N ASP A 54 17.05 6.20 4.01
CA ASP A 54 18.12 6.93 3.33
C ASP A 54 19.20 5.95 2.89
N ALA A 55 19.15 5.57 1.62
CA ALA A 55 20.09 4.62 0.99
C ALA A 55 21.51 5.19 0.80
N LYS A 56 21.77 6.44 1.24
CA LYS A 56 23.06 7.09 1.07
C LYS A 56 24.14 6.42 1.94
N GLY A 57 24.92 5.57 1.31
CA GLY A 57 26.18 5.08 1.86
C GLY A 57 26.16 3.71 2.55
N ARG A 58 25.06 3.00 2.55
CA ARG A 58 24.99 1.65 3.14
C ARG A 58 25.37 0.58 2.11
N ARG A 59 26.52 -0.06 2.30
CA ARG A 59 26.77 -1.44 1.84
C ARG A 59 26.03 -2.36 2.81
N ILE A 60 24.74 -2.52 2.63
CA ILE A 60 23.92 -3.42 3.46
C ILE A 60 23.65 -4.65 2.61
N ASP A 61 23.67 -5.80 3.24
CA ASP A 61 23.09 -7.03 2.73
C ASP A 61 21.66 -6.71 2.25
N LEU A 62 21.35 -7.02 0.99
CA LEU A 62 20.08 -6.65 0.35
C LEU A 62 18.89 -7.07 1.20
N ASP A 63 18.97 -8.25 1.85
CA ASP A 63 17.90 -8.77 2.69
C ASP A 63 17.68 -7.91 3.94
N GLN A 64 18.74 -7.43 4.58
CA GLN A 64 18.62 -6.58 5.77
C GLN A 64 18.10 -5.19 5.44
N SER A 65 18.48 -4.64 4.28
CA SER A 65 17.95 -3.37 3.79
C SER A 65 16.45 -3.43 3.53
N LEU A 66 15.97 -4.51 2.91
CA LEU A 66 14.55 -4.73 2.66
C LEU A 66 13.75 -4.82 3.96
N ILE A 67 14.25 -5.57 4.96
CA ILE A 67 13.59 -5.68 6.26
C ILE A 67 13.48 -4.30 6.93
N GLU A 68 14.53 -3.48 6.89
CA GLU A 68 14.52 -2.13 7.46
C GLU A 68 13.49 -1.24 6.75
N ASP A 69 13.47 -1.25 5.41
CA ASP A 69 12.54 -0.45 4.62
C ASP A 69 11.09 -0.85 4.88
N PHE A 70 10.80 -2.15 4.89
CA PHE A 70 9.46 -2.65 5.22
C PHE A 70 9.08 -2.37 6.67
N THR A 71 10.02 -2.43 7.61
CA THR A 71 9.79 -2.05 9.00
C THR A 71 9.36 -0.58 9.12
N LEU A 72 10.03 0.33 8.40
CA LEU A 72 9.66 1.74 8.36
C LEU A 72 8.27 1.94 7.72
N PHE A 73 7.99 1.25 6.63
CA PHE A 73 6.68 1.29 5.98
C PHE A 73 5.57 0.80 6.91
N PHE A 74 5.73 -0.35 7.58
CA PHE A 74 4.72 -0.86 8.50
C PHE A 74 4.58 -0.02 9.76
N GLY A 75 5.67 0.59 10.25
CA GLY A 75 5.60 1.59 11.32
C GLY A 75 4.77 2.81 10.91
N TYR A 76 4.88 3.25 9.66
CA TYR A 76 4.03 4.30 9.11
C TYR A 76 2.56 3.85 9.01
N VAL A 77 2.29 2.64 8.51
CA VAL A 77 0.93 2.06 8.48
C VAL A 77 0.32 2.01 9.87
N ARG A 78 1.05 1.54 10.88
CA ARG A 78 0.59 1.49 12.28
C ARG A 78 0.26 2.89 12.81
N LYS A 79 1.13 3.85 12.57
CA LYS A 79 0.92 5.24 13.01
C LYS A 79 -0.32 5.88 12.38
N HIS A 80 -0.65 5.51 11.14
CA HIS A 80 -1.78 6.02 10.36
C HIS A 80 -2.86 4.94 10.13
N ALA A 81 -3.00 4.01 11.09
CA ALA A 81 -3.86 2.84 10.97
C ALA A 81 -5.30 3.15 10.60
N ARG A 82 -5.84 4.25 11.15
CA ARG A 82 -7.20 4.71 10.85
C ARG A 82 -7.37 5.02 9.36
N ASP A 83 -6.45 5.79 8.80
CA ASP A 83 -6.52 6.21 7.41
C ASP A 83 -6.33 5.02 6.47
N PHE A 84 -5.35 4.16 6.76
CA PHE A 84 -5.14 2.93 6.00
C PHE A 84 -6.33 1.98 6.07
N ASN A 85 -6.95 1.81 7.24
CA ASN A 85 -8.13 0.96 7.39
C ASN A 85 -9.28 1.46 6.52
N ILE A 86 -9.56 2.77 6.54
CA ILE A 86 -10.62 3.37 5.73
C ILE A 86 -10.29 3.25 4.23
N LEU A 87 -9.10 3.65 3.81
CA LEU A 87 -8.71 3.68 2.39
C LEU A 87 -8.63 2.27 1.79
N LEU A 88 -8.16 1.29 2.54
CA LEU A 88 -8.10 -0.10 2.08
C LEU A 88 -9.47 -0.78 2.02
N GLN A 89 -10.45 -0.37 2.85
CA GLN A 89 -11.79 -0.97 2.87
C GLN A 89 -12.77 -0.25 1.94
N THR A 90 -12.71 1.08 1.89
CA THR A 90 -13.73 1.93 1.25
C THR A 90 -13.18 2.78 0.11
N GLY A 91 -11.88 2.82 -0.04
CA GLY A 91 -11.18 3.56 -1.09
C GLY A 91 -11.44 3.00 -2.48
N ASP A 92 -11.02 3.74 -3.47
CA ASP A 92 -11.02 3.30 -4.86
C ASP A 92 -10.25 1.96 -4.97
N VAL A 93 -10.76 1.06 -5.80
CA VAL A 93 -10.10 -0.24 -6.11
C VAL A 93 -8.63 -0.04 -6.46
N HIS A 94 -8.29 1.11 -7.03
CA HIS A 94 -6.94 1.47 -7.44
C HIS A 94 -6.02 1.95 -6.29
N PHE A 95 -6.52 2.30 -5.10
CA PHE A 95 -5.65 2.75 -4.02
C PHE A 95 -4.63 1.68 -3.62
N SER A 96 -5.08 0.44 -3.44
CA SER A 96 -4.21 -0.69 -3.10
C SER A 96 -3.13 -0.92 -4.17
N GLU A 97 -3.50 -0.80 -5.45
CA GLU A 97 -2.56 -0.93 -6.57
C GLU A 97 -1.52 0.20 -6.56
N ARG A 98 -1.95 1.45 -6.42
CA ARG A 98 -1.06 2.62 -6.36
C ARG A 98 -0.15 2.60 -5.13
N LEU A 99 -0.68 2.19 -3.98
CA LEU A 99 0.09 2.01 -2.75
C LEU A 99 1.22 1.01 -2.97
N MET A 100 0.90 -0.17 -3.49
CA MET A 100 1.88 -1.22 -3.73
C MET A 100 2.87 -0.83 -4.83
N GLU A 101 2.43 -0.16 -5.89
CA GLU A 101 3.31 0.36 -6.92
C GLU A 101 4.31 1.37 -6.34
N ALA A 102 3.86 2.32 -5.53
CA ALA A 102 4.71 3.32 -4.87
C ALA A 102 5.70 2.70 -3.89
N VAL A 103 5.30 1.66 -3.16
CA VAL A 103 6.18 0.90 -2.28
C VAL A 103 7.20 0.13 -3.13
N MET A 104 6.76 -0.62 -4.15
CA MET A 104 7.64 -1.45 -4.99
C MET A 104 8.60 -0.65 -5.88
N GLN A 105 8.27 0.58 -6.28
CA GLN A 105 9.20 1.45 -7.03
C GLN A 105 10.46 1.81 -6.24
N ARG A 106 10.42 1.69 -4.92
CA ARG A 106 11.52 2.00 -4.01
C ARG A 106 12.49 0.83 -3.83
N PHE A 107 12.10 -0.38 -4.26
CA PHE A 107 12.96 -1.55 -4.19
C PHE A 107 13.66 -1.81 -5.53
N PRO A 108 14.91 -2.30 -5.50
CA PRO A 108 15.59 -2.70 -6.71
C PRO A 108 14.75 -3.77 -7.41
N LYS A 109 14.35 -3.48 -8.65
CA LYS A 109 13.64 -4.46 -9.48
C LYS A 109 14.58 -5.64 -9.71
N PRO A 110 14.14 -6.88 -9.47
CA PRO A 110 14.91 -8.04 -9.92
C PRO A 110 15.16 -7.87 -11.42
N GLY A 111 16.37 -8.18 -11.86
CA GLY A 111 16.93 -7.81 -13.16
C GLY A 111 15.91 -7.85 -14.30
N GLN A 112 15.99 -6.88 -15.19
CA GLN A 112 15.04 -6.66 -16.28
C GLN A 112 14.92 -7.81 -17.30
N GLU A 113 15.67 -8.89 -17.12
CA GLU A 113 15.69 -10.08 -17.97
C GLU A 113 14.94 -11.26 -17.33
N ALA A 114 13.71 -11.03 -16.86
CA ALA A 114 12.88 -12.17 -16.50
C ALA A 114 12.51 -12.93 -17.79
N ALA A 115 13.01 -14.14 -17.93
CA ALA A 115 12.72 -15.02 -19.07
C ALA A 115 11.21 -15.32 -19.25
N TYR A 116 10.39 -15.00 -18.24
CA TYR A 116 8.94 -15.27 -18.18
C TYR A 116 8.12 -14.06 -17.72
N PRO A 117 7.79 -13.11 -18.62
CA PRO A 117 7.05 -11.89 -18.25
C PRO A 117 5.69 -12.15 -17.59
N LEU A 118 4.98 -13.22 -18.00
CA LEU A 118 3.67 -13.57 -17.45
C LEU A 118 3.76 -14.09 -16.01
N LEU A 119 4.71 -14.98 -15.73
CA LEU A 119 4.90 -15.53 -14.38
C LEU A 119 5.37 -14.45 -13.41
N THR A 120 6.25 -13.56 -13.84
CA THR A 120 6.67 -12.38 -13.07
C THR A 120 5.48 -11.48 -12.77
N ARG A 121 4.60 -11.24 -13.74
CA ARG A 121 3.38 -10.44 -13.56
C ARG A 121 2.42 -11.10 -12.57
N TRP A 122 2.17 -12.39 -12.71
CA TRP A 122 1.26 -13.12 -11.81
C TRP A 122 1.82 -13.24 -10.39
N GLY A 123 3.12 -13.48 -10.25
CA GLY A 123 3.81 -13.46 -8.97
C GLY A 123 3.70 -12.09 -8.29
N TYR A 124 3.85 -11.01 -9.04
CA TYR A 124 3.65 -9.66 -8.54
C TYR A 124 2.22 -9.42 -8.06
N ILE A 125 1.20 -9.78 -8.86
CA ILE A 125 -0.21 -9.66 -8.47
C ILE A 125 -0.51 -10.46 -7.21
N TYR A 126 -0.01 -11.70 -7.13
CA TYR A 126 -0.18 -12.57 -5.97
C TYR A 126 0.45 -11.96 -4.72
N ALA A 127 1.72 -11.57 -4.80
CA ALA A 127 2.44 -10.99 -3.67
C ALA A 127 1.80 -9.68 -3.18
N THR A 128 1.48 -8.75 -4.10
CA THR A 128 0.87 -7.46 -3.74
C THR A 128 -0.51 -7.63 -3.14
N SER A 129 -1.36 -8.51 -3.70
CA SER A 129 -2.68 -8.82 -3.14
C SER A 129 -2.58 -9.47 -1.76
N GLY A 130 -1.62 -10.38 -1.59
CA GLY A 130 -1.33 -11.02 -0.30
C GLY A 130 -0.89 -10.01 0.76
N VAL A 131 0.04 -9.12 0.42
CA VAL A 131 0.51 -8.07 1.33
C VAL A 131 -0.63 -7.14 1.77
N ILE A 132 -1.48 -6.70 0.85
CA ILE A 132 -2.65 -5.88 1.18
C ILE A 132 -3.61 -6.62 2.12
N GLY A 133 -3.86 -7.92 1.86
CA GLY A 133 -4.67 -8.76 2.74
C GLY A 133 -4.08 -8.87 4.15
N LEU A 134 -2.76 -9.09 4.25
CA LEU A 134 -2.05 -9.16 5.52
C LEU A 134 -2.08 -7.81 6.28
N ILE A 135 -1.93 -6.67 5.59
CA ILE A 135 -2.04 -5.35 6.22
C ILE A 135 -3.43 -5.15 6.83
N ARG A 136 -4.49 -5.49 6.09
CA ARG A 136 -5.87 -5.38 6.59
C ARG A 136 -6.07 -6.22 7.86
N GLU A 137 -5.64 -7.47 7.83
CA GLU A 137 -5.74 -8.38 8.97
C GLU A 137 -4.91 -7.91 10.16
N TRP A 138 -3.69 -7.40 9.92
CA TRP A 138 -2.82 -6.88 10.95
C TRP A 138 -3.40 -5.65 11.66
N ILE A 139 -4.02 -4.72 10.90
CA ILE A 139 -4.71 -3.56 11.46
C ILE A 139 -5.95 -4.01 12.25
N SER A 140 -6.81 -4.85 11.66
CA SER A 140 -8.05 -5.30 12.29
C SER A 140 -7.82 -6.14 13.54
N GLY A 141 -6.73 -6.90 13.58
CA GLY A 141 -6.28 -7.69 14.74
C GLY A 141 -5.61 -6.88 15.84
N GLY A 142 -5.50 -5.54 15.70
CA GLY A 142 -4.86 -4.68 16.70
C GLY A 142 -3.35 -4.84 16.76
N PHE A 143 -2.71 -5.14 15.63
CA PHE A 143 -1.24 -5.25 15.49
C PHE A 143 -0.61 -6.36 16.35
N PRO A 144 -0.99 -7.63 16.15
CA PRO A 144 -0.51 -8.75 16.97
C PRO A 144 1.00 -8.99 16.87
N LEU A 145 1.66 -8.45 15.83
CA LEU A 145 3.11 -8.48 15.64
C LEU A 145 3.67 -7.06 15.63
N GLU A 146 4.89 -6.91 16.13
CA GLU A 146 5.67 -5.68 15.98
C GLU A 146 6.06 -5.45 14.52
N ASP A 147 6.32 -4.18 14.14
CA ASP A 147 6.56 -3.76 12.76
C ASP A 147 7.64 -4.56 12.06
N ARG A 148 8.75 -4.84 12.75
CA ARG A 148 9.87 -5.63 12.22
C ARG A 148 9.49 -7.10 12.01
N ALA A 149 8.84 -7.72 13.00
CA ALA A 149 8.42 -9.12 12.89
C ALA A 149 7.38 -9.30 11.78
N PHE A 150 6.51 -8.31 11.59
CA PHE A 150 5.55 -8.31 10.49
C PHE A 150 6.25 -8.13 9.14
N ALA A 151 7.27 -7.25 9.05
CA ALA A 151 8.08 -7.08 7.85
C ALA A 151 8.79 -8.39 7.45
N GLU A 152 9.44 -9.05 8.40
CA GLU A 152 10.11 -10.34 8.18
C GLU A 152 9.13 -11.41 7.69
N LEU A 153 7.95 -11.51 8.30
CA LEU A 153 6.88 -12.44 7.88
C LEU A 153 6.43 -12.18 6.44
N VAL A 154 6.11 -10.92 6.11
CA VAL A 154 5.64 -10.53 4.77
C VAL A 154 6.69 -10.84 3.71
N LEU A 155 7.95 -10.50 3.97
CA LEU A 155 9.05 -10.79 3.04
C LEU A 155 9.25 -12.30 2.87
N GLN A 156 9.27 -13.07 3.95
CA GLN A 156 9.41 -14.52 3.89
C GLN A 156 8.29 -15.16 3.04
N MET A 157 7.04 -14.76 3.25
CA MET A 157 5.91 -15.28 2.48
C MET A 157 6.00 -14.88 1.00
N SER A 158 6.43 -13.63 0.70
CA SER A 158 6.55 -13.14 -0.67
C SER A 158 7.67 -13.83 -1.45
N PHE A 159 8.81 -14.11 -0.82
CA PHE A 159 9.93 -14.81 -1.46
C PHE A 159 9.65 -16.31 -1.59
N SER A 160 9.09 -16.97 -0.57
CA SER A 160 8.74 -18.39 -0.65
C SER A 160 7.74 -18.70 -1.75
N ALA A 161 6.84 -17.76 -2.06
CA ALA A 161 5.91 -17.91 -3.18
C ALA A 161 6.59 -17.86 -4.55
N ASN A 162 7.71 -17.12 -4.67
CA ASN A 162 8.48 -17.02 -5.91
C ASN A 162 9.46 -18.20 -6.14
N ASP A 163 9.86 -18.91 -5.07
CA ASP A 163 10.77 -20.07 -5.14
C ASP A 163 10.04 -21.41 -5.37
N ALA A 164 8.74 -21.38 -5.65
CA ALA A 164 7.96 -22.60 -5.83
C ALA A 164 8.50 -23.46 -6.99
N PRO A 165 8.72 -24.78 -6.79
CA PRO A 165 9.28 -25.69 -7.80
C PRO A 165 8.51 -25.74 -9.14
N LEU A 166 7.23 -25.33 -9.13
CA LEU A 166 6.40 -25.21 -10.34
C LEU A 166 6.90 -24.14 -11.31
N LEU A 167 7.61 -23.10 -10.80
CA LEU A 167 8.20 -22.07 -11.65
C LEU A 167 9.45 -22.60 -12.36
N GLN A 168 10.20 -23.51 -11.73
CA GLN A 168 11.38 -24.15 -12.33
C GLN A 168 10.99 -25.23 -13.37
N ALA A 169 9.83 -25.84 -13.22
CA ALA A 169 9.34 -26.86 -14.17
C ALA A 169 8.80 -26.25 -15.49
N ALA A 170 8.47 -24.97 -15.51
CA ALA A 170 8.09 -24.27 -16.74
C ALA A 170 9.28 -23.95 -17.63
N ASP A 171 10.51 -23.96 -17.08
CA ASP A 171 11.78 -23.70 -17.77
C ASP A 171 12.26 -24.91 -18.61
N ALA A 172 11.68 -26.08 -18.42
CA ALA A 172 12.15 -27.36 -18.98
C ALA A 172 11.38 -27.81 -20.25
N LYS A 173 10.56 -26.96 -20.86
CA LYS A 173 9.85 -27.22 -22.13
C LYS A 173 10.04 -26.09 -23.11
#